data_ce663b0b8e45612d2f050b198982457d
#
_entry.id   ce663b0b8e45612d2f050b198982457d
#
_cell.length_a   1.000
_cell.length_b   1.000
_cell.length_c   1.000
_cell.angle_alpha   90.00
_cell.angle_beta   90.00
_cell.angle_gamma   90.00
#
_symmetry.space_group_name_H-M   'P 1'
#
loop_
_entity.id
_entity.type
_entity.pdbx_description
1 polymer ?
#
loop_
_entity_poly.entity_id
_entity_poly.type
_entity_poly.pdbx_seq_one_letter_code
_entity_poly.pdbx_strand_id
1 'polypeptide(L)'
;GLSALARGRLRHLRRAVGVFGFHLAPIDLRQNSDVHERVVAELIKAIDPARDYLAQSEAGRVEMLLDELASPRLLASPWLDYSEETRGELAIFRAARAAHLRYGKAAVPNCIISKTDDVSDILEVAVLAKEAGLLRPAEGVLDVNIIPLFETIGDLQNAAGVMDRLFSLPAYKALLESRRMEQEVMLGYSDSNKDGGFLTSGWELYKAEIGLVGAFARHGVRLRLFHGRGGSVGRGGGPSYQAILAQPGGAVQGQIRLTEQGEVIASKYANPEVARRNLEVLAAATLEATLFAPREPAPRPEYLEAMDELSAAAFAAYRNLVYETDGFEQYFWESTVIAEIAALNIGSRPASRKKSTAIEDLRAIPWVFSWAQCRIMLPGWYGFGSAVEAYRAKHGEAGMARLKAMHHEWSFFATLLSNMDMVLAKSDIAIASRYADLVKDAALRQAIFPRIEAEHARTVETLLQISGQADLLDANPLLKRSIRNRFPYLDPLNHVQVELLHRYRDGHQDERVRRGIHLSINGIAAGLRNSG
;
A
#
# COMPACT_ATOMS: atom_id res chain seq x y z
N GLY A 1 -30.59 -40.17 -12.76
CA GLY A 1 -31.50 -39.10 -12.77
C GLY A 1 -31.08 -37.75 -12.22
N LEU A 2 -31.25 -37.53 -10.93
CA LEU A 2 -31.07 -36.18 -10.29
C LEU A 2 -29.67 -35.60 -10.36
N SER A 3 -28.61 -36.41 -10.44
CA SER A 3 -27.23 -35.94 -10.53
C SER A 3 -26.92 -35.23 -11.87
N ALA A 4 -27.62 -35.56 -12.96
CA ALA A 4 -27.47 -34.86 -14.24
C ALA A 4 -28.08 -33.45 -14.19
N LEU A 5 -29.23 -33.27 -13.50
CA LEU A 5 -29.82 -31.97 -13.27
C LEU A 5 -28.93 -31.08 -12.36
N ALA A 6 -28.26 -31.69 -11.38
CA ALA A 6 -27.32 -30.99 -10.52
C ALA A 6 -26.04 -30.52 -11.22
N ARG A 7 -25.71 -31.06 -12.40
CA ARG A 7 -24.49 -30.71 -13.17
C ARG A 7 -24.75 -29.69 -14.29
N GLY A 8 -25.99 -29.33 -14.56
CA GLY A 8 -26.38 -28.43 -15.65
C GLY A 8 -26.47 -26.95 -15.27
N ARG A 9 -27.38 -26.23 -15.95
CA ARG A 9 -27.61 -24.78 -15.75
C ARG A 9 -27.93 -24.41 -14.31
N LEU A 10 -28.63 -25.25 -13.57
CA LEU A 10 -28.96 -25.02 -12.15
C LEU A 10 -27.69 -24.92 -11.28
N ARG A 11 -26.68 -25.74 -11.55
CA ARG A 11 -25.38 -25.65 -10.86
C ARG A 11 -24.68 -24.32 -11.16
N HIS A 12 -24.71 -23.85 -12.41
CA HIS A 12 -24.13 -22.57 -12.79
C HIS A 12 -24.86 -21.42 -12.10
N LEU A 13 -26.19 -21.43 -12.11
CA LEU A 13 -27.00 -20.42 -11.42
C LEU A 13 -26.73 -20.42 -9.91
N ARG A 14 -26.73 -21.59 -9.26
CA ARG A 14 -26.41 -21.71 -7.83
C ARG A 14 -25.02 -21.14 -7.50
N ARG A 15 -24.02 -21.41 -8.35
CA ARG A 15 -22.68 -20.86 -8.16
C ARG A 15 -22.66 -19.34 -8.37
N ALA A 16 -23.33 -18.85 -9.41
CA ALA A 16 -23.43 -17.41 -9.66
C ALA A 16 -24.09 -16.70 -8.48
N VAL A 17 -25.20 -17.22 -7.96
CA VAL A 17 -25.86 -16.66 -6.77
C VAL A 17 -24.93 -16.71 -5.53
N GLY A 18 -24.19 -17.79 -5.34
CA GLY A 18 -23.23 -17.91 -4.25
C GLY A 18 -22.03 -16.95 -4.33
N VAL A 19 -21.60 -16.62 -5.55
CA VAL A 19 -20.46 -15.71 -5.80
C VAL A 19 -20.88 -14.24 -5.82
N PHE A 20 -21.97 -13.93 -6.51
CA PHE A 20 -22.37 -12.53 -6.78
C PHE A 20 -23.48 -12.03 -5.83
N GLY A 21 -24.20 -12.93 -5.16
CA GLY A 21 -25.37 -12.56 -4.35
C GLY A 21 -26.38 -11.71 -5.15
N PHE A 22 -26.99 -10.76 -4.45
CA PHE A 22 -27.84 -9.72 -5.06
C PHE A 22 -27.13 -8.36 -5.16
N HIS A 23 -25.86 -8.28 -4.76
CA HIS A 23 -25.05 -7.06 -4.71
C HIS A 23 -23.92 -7.03 -5.75
N LEU A 24 -23.77 -8.06 -6.55
CA LEU A 24 -22.76 -8.26 -7.60
C LEU A 24 -21.31 -8.36 -7.05
N ALA A 25 -20.87 -7.38 -6.26
CA ALA A 25 -19.55 -7.36 -5.62
C ALA A 25 -19.64 -6.66 -4.25
N PRO A 26 -18.89 -7.13 -3.24
CA PRO A 26 -18.75 -6.43 -1.96
C PRO A 26 -18.08 -5.07 -2.15
N ILE A 27 -18.53 -4.08 -1.38
CA ILE A 27 -17.94 -2.74 -1.33
C ILE A 27 -17.38 -2.52 0.07
N ASP A 28 -16.17 -1.97 0.17
CA ASP A 28 -15.59 -1.56 1.45
C ASP A 28 -15.89 -0.07 1.71
N LEU A 29 -16.24 0.25 2.95
CA LEU A 29 -16.10 1.61 3.44
C LEU A 29 -14.61 1.89 3.68
N ARG A 30 -14.17 3.11 3.42
CA ARG A 30 -12.82 3.54 3.75
C ARG A 30 -12.78 5.03 4.06
N GLN A 31 -12.19 5.38 5.21
CA GLN A 31 -11.99 6.76 5.64
C GLN A 31 -10.65 6.89 6.40
N ASN A 32 -10.18 8.11 6.55
CA ASN A 32 -9.00 8.44 7.34
C ASN A 32 -9.37 8.51 8.83
N SER A 33 -8.49 8.01 9.73
CA SER A 33 -8.68 8.06 11.18
C SER A 33 -8.94 9.48 11.69
N ASP A 34 -8.22 10.48 11.18
CA ASP A 34 -8.41 11.89 11.57
C ASP A 34 -9.86 12.39 11.41
N VAL A 35 -10.61 11.82 10.44
CA VAL A 35 -12.03 12.15 10.23
C VAL A 35 -12.89 11.52 11.31
N HIS A 36 -12.66 10.24 11.61
CA HIS A 36 -13.40 9.53 12.66
C HIS A 36 -13.17 10.18 14.03
N GLU A 37 -11.91 10.55 14.34
CA GLU A 37 -11.55 11.25 15.55
C GLU A 37 -12.34 12.56 15.72
N ARG A 38 -12.36 13.43 14.69
CA ARG A 38 -13.11 14.69 14.74
C ARG A 38 -14.61 14.48 14.87
N VAL A 39 -15.17 13.50 14.13
CA VAL A 39 -16.60 13.17 14.18
C VAL A 39 -17.00 12.68 15.57
N VAL A 40 -16.24 11.75 16.14
CA VAL A 40 -16.52 11.24 17.51
C VAL A 40 -16.36 12.35 18.54
N ALA A 41 -15.33 13.21 18.42
CA ALA A 41 -15.14 14.35 19.30
C ALA A 41 -16.34 15.32 19.26
N GLU A 42 -16.87 15.63 18.08
CA GLU A 42 -18.06 16.48 17.92
C GLU A 42 -19.29 15.83 18.57
N LEU A 43 -19.50 14.53 18.34
CA LEU A 43 -20.63 13.81 18.93
C LEU A 43 -20.58 13.78 20.46
N ILE A 44 -19.42 13.52 21.05
CA ILE A 44 -19.24 13.52 22.51
C ILE A 44 -19.48 14.93 23.08
N LYS A 45 -18.88 15.95 22.46
CA LYS A 45 -19.00 17.34 22.90
C LYS A 45 -20.44 17.87 22.79
N ALA A 46 -21.19 17.41 21.81
CA ALA A 46 -22.60 17.81 21.64
C ALA A 46 -23.50 17.32 22.78
N ILE A 47 -23.14 16.20 23.44
CA ILE A 47 -23.87 15.64 24.57
C ILE A 47 -23.36 16.19 25.89
N ASP A 48 -22.07 16.31 26.04
CA ASP A 48 -21.42 16.82 27.24
C ASP A 48 -20.28 17.78 26.86
N PRO A 49 -20.55 19.10 26.86
CA PRO A 49 -19.55 20.11 26.49
C PRO A 49 -18.30 20.14 27.40
N ALA A 50 -18.36 19.51 28.58
CA ALA A 50 -17.22 19.43 29.50
C ALA A 50 -16.25 18.30 29.12
N ARG A 51 -16.67 17.33 28.29
CA ARG A 51 -15.82 16.23 27.83
C ARG A 51 -15.06 16.64 26.56
N ASP A 52 -13.78 16.93 26.72
CA ASP A 52 -12.89 17.22 25.58
C ASP A 52 -12.13 15.95 25.16
N TYR A 53 -12.63 15.28 24.12
CA TYR A 53 -12.05 14.05 23.59
C TYR A 53 -10.67 14.27 22.97
N LEU A 54 -10.50 15.38 22.23
CA LEU A 54 -9.24 15.68 21.53
C LEU A 54 -8.09 16.00 22.48
N ALA A 55 -8.39 16.52 23.68
CA ALA A 55 -7.39 16.83 24.70
C ALA A 55 -6.95 15.58 25.51
N GLN A 56 -7.59 14.43 25.32
CA GLN A 56 -7.26 13.23 26.08
C GLN A 56 -5.98 12.55 25.55
N SER A 57 -5.28 11.86 26.48
CA SER A 57 -4.28 10.87 26.09
C SER A 57 -4.92 9.66 25.42
N GLU A 58 -4.14 8.83 24.73
CA GLU A 58 -4.65 7.58 24.11
C GLU A 58 -5.41 6.71 25.12
N ALA A 59 -4.87 6.51 26.32
CA ALA A 59 -5.55 5.73 27.36
C ALA A 59 -6.90 6.35 27.77
N GLY A 60 -6.96 7.69 27.88
CA GLY A 60 -8.20 8.40 28.19
C GLY A 60 -9.22 8.32 27.04
N ARG A 61 -8.77 8.39 25.78
CA ARG A 61 -9.63 8.16 24.61
C ARG A 61 -10.23 6.77 24.61
N VAL A 62 -9.40 5.76 24.81
CA VAL A 62 -9.84 4.36 24.89
C VAL A 62 -10.88 4.16 25.98
N GLU A 63 -10.65 4.70 27.20
CA GLU A 63 -11.61 4.63 28.32
C GLU A 63 -12.95 5.27 27.94
N MET A 64 -12.93 6.50 27.41
CA MET A 64 -14.14 7.20 26.95
C MET A 64 -14.91 6.42 25.88
N LEU A 65 -14.23 5.82 24.92
CA LEU A 65 -14.85 5.05 23.85
C LEU A 65 -15.45 3.72 24.37
N LEU A 66 -14.80 3.06 25.32
CA LEU A 66 -15.32 1.86 25.97
C LEU A 66 -16.58 2.17 26.78
N ASP A 67 -16.62 3.30 27.48
CA ASP A 67 -17.82 3.77 28.20
C ASP A 67 -18.97 4.01 27.21
N GLU A 68 -18.71 4.65 26.07
CA GLU A 68 -19.72 4.88 25.05
C GLU A 68 -20.18 3.57 24.40
N LEU A 69 -19.29 2.60 24.21
CA LEU A 69 -19.67 1.27 23.71
C LEU A 69 -20.47 0.46 24.73
N ALA A 70 -20.21 0.61 26.00
CA ALA A 70 -20.98 -0.05 27.08
C ALA A 70 -22.39 0.56 27.26
N SER A 71 -22.57 1.84 26.88
CA SER A 71 -23.84 2.52 26.99
C SER A 71 -24.79 2.14 25.85
N PRO A 72 -26.07 1.81 26.11
CA PRO A 72 -27.06 1.51 25.06
C PRO A 72 -27.53 2.76 24.32
N ARG A 73 -27.28 3.97 24.85
CA ARG A 73 -27.68 5.22 24.20
C ARG A 73 -26.85 5.48 22.94
N LEU A 74 -27.44 6.24 22.00
CA LEU A 74 -26.72 6.79 20.86
C LEU A 74 -26.21 8.21 21.21
N LEU A 75 -25.09 8.60 20.60
CA LEU A 75 -24.52 9.94 20.74
C LEU A 75 -25.23 10.93 19.79
N ALA A 76 -25.51 10.50 18.56
CA ALA A 76 -26.14 11.34 17.57
C ALA A 76 -27.63 11.56 17.85
N SER A 77 -28.04 12.83 17.93
CA SER A 77 -29.44 13.23 18.08
C SER A 77 -29.94 13.91 16.81
N PRO A 78 -31.16 13.60 16.33
CA PRO A 78 -31.75 14.29 15.17
C PRO A 78 -32.13 15.75 15.47
N TRP A 79 -32.04 16.18 16.72
CA TRP A 79 -32.43 17.53 17.19
C TRP A 79 -31.22 18.44 17.41
N LEU A 80 -30.00 17.95 17.15
CA LEU A 80 -28.77 18.72 17.25
C LEU A 80 -28.19 18.99 15.87
N ASP A 81 -27.62 20.17 15.69
CA ASP A 81 -26.89 20.52 14.48
C ASP A 81 -25.45 20.04 14.59
N TYR A 82 -24.98 19.40 13.54
CA TYR A 82 -23.61 18.91 13.40
C TYR A 82 -22.95 19.52 12.17
N SER A 83 -21.63 19.50 12.15
CA SER A 83 -20.84 19.89 10.98
C SER A 83 -21.22 19.07 9.72
N GLU A 84 -20.88 19.57 8.55
CA GLU A 84 -21.10 18.85 7.29
C GLU A 84 -20.32 17.54 7.27
N GLU A 85 -19.09 17.52 7.82
CA GLU A 85 -18.25 16.34 7.94
C GLU A 85 -18.95 15.25 8.79
N THR A 86 -19.44 15.60 9.97
CA THR A 86 -20.12 14.66 10.87
C THR A 86 -21.43 14.13 10.27
N ARG A 87 -22.23 14.99 9.67
CA ARG A 87 -23.45 14.55 8.99
C ARG A 87 -23.15 13.61 7.82
N GLY A 88 -22.11 13.93 7.05
CA GLY A 88 -21.67 13.12 5.92
C GLY A 88 -21.20 11.72 6.36
N GLU A 89 -20.37 11.66 7.40
CA GLU A 89 -19.84 10.40 7.89
C GLU A 89 -20.93 9.50 8.49
N LEU A 90 -21.82 10.05 9.33
CA LEU A 90 -22.97 9.32 9.84
C LEU A 90 -23.90 8.81 8.71
N ALA A 91 -24.05 9.59 7.64
CA ALA A 91 -24.85 9.17 6.49
C ALA A 91 -24.23 7.97 5.76
N ILE A 92 -22.89 7.88 5.68
CA ILE A 92 -22.17 6.74 5.09
C ILE A 92 -22.47 5.45 5.89
N PHE A 93 -22.32 5.47 7.23
CA PHE A 93 -22.63 4.31 8.07
C PHE A 93 -24.11 3.90 7.99
N ARG A 94 -25.04 4.88 7.96
CA ARG A 94 -26.48 4.62 7.78
C ARG A 94 -26.78 4.01 6.40
N ALA A 95 -26.11 4.47 5.34
CA ALA A 95 -26.24 3.89 4.00
C ALA A 95 -25.73 2.43 3.97
N ALA A 96 -24.63 2.13 4.66
CA ALA A 96 -24.15 0.76 4.81
C ALA A 96 -25.18 -0.14 5.53
N ARG A 97 -25.80 0.37 6.59
CA ARG A 97 -26.89 -0.34 7.28
C ARG A 97 -28.09 -0.58 6.35
N ALA A 98 -28.50 0.40 5.59
CA ALA A 98 -29.59 0.26 4.61
C ALA A 98 -29.24 -0.77 3.52
N ALA A 99 -27.99 -0.79 3.04
CA ALA A 99 -27.49 -1.79 2.11
C ALA A 99 -27.54 -3.21 2.70
N HIS A 100 -27.16 -3.38 3.97
CA HIS A 100 -27.26 -4.66 4.67
C HIS A 100 -28.70 -5.19 4.73
N LEU A 101 -29.65 -4.30 5.03
CA LEU A 101 -31.08 -4.68 5.11
C LEU A 101 -31.63 -5.07 3.74
N ARG A 102 -31.18 -4.41 2.67
CA ARG A 102 -31.68 -4.63 1.32
C ARG A 102 -30.98 -5.76 0.56
N TYR A 103 -29.69 -5.88 0.70
CA TYR A 103 -28.85 -6.78 -0.13
C TYR A 103 -28.10 -7.85 0.70
N GLY A 104 -28.21 -7.80 2.01
CA GLY A 104 -27.48 -8.68 2.93
C GLY A 104 -26.12 -8.11 3.37
N LYS A 105 -25.60 -8.63 4.48
CA LYS A 105 -24.36 -8.14 5.12
C LYS A 105 -23.12 -8.24 4.24
N ALA A 106 -23.12 -9.14 3.26
CA ALA A 106 -22.04 -9.30 2.30
C ALA A 106 -21.91 -8.13 1.30
N ALA A 107 -22.90 -7.24 1.21
CA ALA A 107 -22.83 -6.09 0.31
C ALA A 107 -21.79 -5.04 0.75
N VAL A 108 -21.66 -4.82 2.07
CA VAL A 108 -20.70 -3.88 2.67
C VAL A 108 -20.08 -4.54 3.91
N PRO A 109 -19.18 -5.50 3.74
CA PRO A 109 -18.67 -6.31 4.84
C PRO A 109 -17.59 -5.64 5.68
N ASN A 110 -16.92 -4.59 5.17
CA ASN A 110 -15.70 -4.05 5.74
C ASN A 110 -15.74 -2.52 5.86
N CYS A 111 -15.11 -2.01 6.92
CA CYS A 111 -14.75 -0.61 7.11
C CYS A 111 -13.24 -0.50 7.33
N ILE A 112 -12.52 0.10 6.40
CA ILE A 112 -11.06 0.25 6.43
C ILE A 112 -10.72 1.63 6.98
N ILE A 113 -9.83 1.67 7.96
CA ILE A 113 -9.32 2.90 8.57
C ILE A 113 -7.95 3.18 7.99
N SER A 114 -7.84 4.20 7.13
CA SER A 114 -6.55 4.67 6.64
C SER A 114 -5.80 5.42 7.74
N LYS A 115 -4.50 5.23 7.81
CA LYS A 115 -3.62 5.86 8.80
C LYS A 115 -4.06 5.53 10.23
N THR A 116 -4.12 4.25 10.54
CA THR A 116 -4.37 3.80 11.91
C THR A 116 -3.10 3.94 12.73
N ASP A 117 -3.14 4.76 13.74
CA ASP A 117 -2.02 5.03 14.64
C ASP A 117 -2.12 4.20 15.93
N ASP A 118 -3.33 4.07 16.53
CA ASP A 118 -3.50 3.36 17.79
C ASP A 118 -4.91 2.73 17.95
N VAL A 119 -5.20 2.22 19.13
CA VAL A 119 -6.42 1.48 19.50
C VAL A 119 -7.66 2.37 19.39
N SER A 120 -7.56 3.65 19.78
CA SER A 120 -8.69 4.58 19.72
C SER A 120 -9.27 4.69 18.32
N ASP A 121 -8.47 4.71 17.26
CA ASP A 121 -8.93 4.78 15.86
C ASP A 121 -9.91 3.65 15.51
N ILE A 122 -9.64 2.45 16.05
CA ILE A 122 -10.48 1.27 15.80
C ILE A 122 -11.78 1.36 16.61
N LEU A 123 -11.69 1.83 17.87
CA LEU A 123 -12.86 1.98 18.74
C LEU A 123 -13.76 3.15 18.30
N GLU A 124 -13.21 4.21 17.71
CA GLU A 124 -14.00 5.30 17.09
C GLU A 124 -14.93 4.77 16.01
N VAL A 125 -14.41 3.92 15.12
CA VAL A 125 -15.24 3.25 14.09
C VAL A 125 -16.27 2.31 14.73
N ALA A 126 -15.92 1.65 15.82
CA ALA A 126 -16.90 0.83 16.56
C ALA A 126 -18.04 1.69 17.12
N VAL A 127 -17.76 2.88 17.66
CA VAL A 127 -18.78 3.85 18.10
C VAL A 127 -19.63 4.31 16.93
N LEU A 128 -19.04 4.70 15.79
CA LEU A 128 -19.79 5.12 14.60
C LEU A 128 -20.64 3.98 14.02
N ALA A 129 -20.16 2.75 14.06
CA ALA A 129 -20.93 1.57 13.68
C ALA A 129 -22.13 1.35 14.61
N LYS A 130 -21.98 1.62 15.91
CA LYS A 130 -23.08 1.59 16.89
C LYS A 130 -24.13 2.65 16.55
N GLU A 131 -23.74 3.88 16.21
CA GLU A 131 -24.65 4.97 15.81
C GLU A 131 -25.56 4.60 14.63
N ALA A 132 -25.11 3.71 13.75
CA ALA A 132 -25.87 3.23 12.61
C ALA A 132 -26.56 1.88 12.84
N GLY A 133 -26.40 1.24 14.00
CA GLY A 133 -26.90 -0.10 14.30
C GLY A 133 -26.18 -1.23 13.58
N LEU A 134 -24.96 -0.98 13.06
CA LEU A 134 -24.04 -1.98 12.52
C LEU A 134 -23.29 -2.71 13.64
N LEU A 135 -23.16 -2.09 14.80
CA LEU A 135 -22.69 -2.67 16.03
C LEU A 135 -23.81 -2.59 17.07
N ARG A 136 -24.08 -3.69 17.76
CA ARG A 136 -25.08 -3.79 18.83
C ARG A 136 -24.42 -4.43 20.05
N PRO A 137 -23.89 -3.60 20.97
CA PRO A 137 -23.09 -4.08 22.10
C PRO A 137 -23.84 -5.05 23.01
N ALA A 138 -25.12 -4.76 23.31
CA ALA A 138 -25.95 -5.62 24.16
C ALA A 138 -26.18 -7.04 23.58
N GLU A 139 -26.08 -7.19 22.25
CA GLU A 139 -26.21 -8.47 21.56
C GLU A 139 -24.84 -9.12 21.29
N GLY A 140 -23.74 -8.40 21.55
CA GLY A 140 -22.39 -8.84 21.17
C GLY A 140 -22.20 -8.98 19.67
N VAL A 141 -22.88 -8.16 18.84
CA VAL A 141 -22.92 -8.32 17.39
C VAL A 141 -22.25 -7.14 16.69
N LEU A 142 -21.29 -7.46 15.84
CA LEU A 142 -20.65 -6.55 14.90
C LEU A 142 -20.94 -7.01 13.45
N ASP A 143 -21.64 -6.21 12.67
CA ASP A 143 -22.08 -6.56 11.30
C ASP A 143 -21.06 -6.20 10.22
N VAL A 144 -20.01 -5.42 10.53
CA VAL A 144 -18.91 -5.05 9.64
C VAL A 144 -17.57 -5.45 10.26
N ASN A 145 -16.58 -5.79 9.45
CA ASN A 145 -15.19 -5.88 9.94
C ASN A 145 -14.60 -4.46 10.04
N ILE A 146 -13.99 -4.15 11.16
CA ILE A 146 -13.21 -2.93 11.32
C ILE A 146 -11.75 -3.28 11.02
N ILE A 147 -11.19 -2.69 9.97
CA ILE A 147 -9.89 -3.10 9.43
C ILE A 147 -8.92 -1.94 9.57
N PRO A 148 -7.98 -2.01 10.52
CA PRO A 148 -6.91 -1.03 10.60
C PRO A 148 -5.97 -1.17 9.39
N LEU A 149 -5.54 -0.03 8.84
CA LEU A 149 -4.50 0.04 7.82
C LEU A 149 -3.30 0.79 8.38
N PHE A 150 -2.19 0.08 8.52
CA PHE A 150 -0.90 0.62 8.92
C PHE A 150 -0.12 1.04 7.68
N GLU A 151 0.14 2.32 7.50
CA GLU A 151 0.62 2.92 6.24
C GLU A 151 2.06 3.43 6.30
N THR A 152 2.49 4.06 7.40
CA THR A 152 3.84 4.60 7.54
C THR A 152 4.81 3.57 8.09
N ILE A 153 6.10 3.87 8.06
CA ILE A 153 7.12 3.02 8.70
C ILE A 153 6.85 2.88 10.19
N GLY A 154 6.50 3.99 10.87
CA GLY A 154 6.15 3.99 12.30
C GLY A 154 4.91 3.15 12.61
N ASP A 155 3.86 3.24 11.80
CA ASP A 155 2.64 2.45 11.97
C ASP A 155 2.93 0.95 11.84
N LEU A 156 3.75 0.55 10.84
CA LEU A 156 4.15 -0.84 10.65
C LEU A 156 4.92 -1.39 11.84
N GLN A 157 5.83 -0.60 12.42
CA GLN A 157 6.58 -0.98 13.62
C GLN A 157 5.68 -1.17 14.84
N ASN A 158 4.62 -0.38 14.95
CA ASN A 158 3.68 -0.41 16.07
C ASN A 158 2.51 -1.40 15.88
N ALA A 159 2.24 -1.88 14.67
CA ALA A 159 1.05 -2.65 14.30
C ALA A 159 0.75 -3.82 15.24
N ALA A 160 1.76 -4.64 15.55
CA ALA A 160 1.60 -5.79 16.44
C ALA A 160 1.25 -5.36 17.87
N GLY A 161 1.83 -4.26 18.36
CA GLY A 161 1.54 -3.70 19.68
C GLY A 161 0.12 -3.14 19.79
N VAL A 162 -0.35 -2.43 18.76
CA VAL A 162 -1.74 -1.93 18.68
C VAL A 162 -2.72 -3.09 18.73
N MET A 163 -2.51 -4.13 17.92
CA MET A 163 -3.41 -5.28 17.89
C MET A 163 -3.37 -6.08 19.20
N ASP A 164 -2.22 -6.21 19.84
CA ASP A 164 -2.09 -6.87 21.14
C ASP A 164 -2.86 -6.13 22.24
N ARG A 165 -2.75 -4.80 22.30
CA ARG A 165 -3.54 -3.96 23.21
C ARG A 165 -5.04 -4.06 22.92
N LEU A 166 -5.45 -4.00 21.67
CA LEU A 166 -6.85 -4.09 21.25
C LEU A 166 -7.47 -5.42 21.67
N PHE A 167 -6.79 -6.54 21.45
CA PHE A 167 -7.29 -7.88 21.82
C PHE A 167 -7.27 -8.14 23.33
N SER A 168 -6.50 -7.34 24.08
CA SER A 168 -6.52 -7.37 25.55
C SER A 168 -7.78 -6.72 26.14
N LEU A 169 -8.56 -5.97 25.33
CA LEU A 169 -9.82 -5.37 25.74
C LEU A 169 -10.96 -6.40 25.69
N PRO A 170 -11.57 -6.78 26.85
CA PRO A 170 -12.63 -7.77 26.88
C PRO A 170 -13.83 -7.41 26.00
N ALA A 171 -14.17 -6.10 25.96
CA ALA A 171 -15.27 -5.59 25.15
C ALA A 171 -15.05 -5.83 23.65
N TYR A 172 -13.83 -5.60 23.13
CA TYR A 172 -13.53 -5.83 21.73
C TYR A 172 -13.46 -7.33 21.40
N LYS A 173 -12.89 -8.13 22.31
CA LYS A 173 -12.82 -9.58 22.15
C LYS A 173 -14.21 -10.21 22.04
N ALA A 174 -15.17 -9.76 22.84
CA ALA A 174 -16.56 -10.19 22.74
C ALA A 174 -17.18 -9.88 21.36
N LEU A 175 -16.84 -8.74 20.74
CA LEU A 175 -17.29 -8.43 19.39
C LEU A 175 -16.69 -9.36 18.34
N LEU A 176 -15.42 -9.77 18.50
CA LEU A 176 -14.76 -10.71 17.59
C LEU A 176 -15.38 -12.10 17.60
N GLU A 177 -16.03 -12.53 18.67
CA GLU A 177 -16.76 -13.80 18.72
C GLU A 177 -17.85 -13.83 17.63
N SER A 178 -18.58 -12.71 17.42
CA SER A 178 -19.56 -12.58 16.35
C SER A 178 -18.94 -12.63 14.95
N ARG A 179 -17.62 -12.41 14.86
CA ARG A 179 -16.80 -12.46 13.63
C ARG A 179 -15.95 -13.73 13.55
N ARG A 180 -16.32 -14.81 14.30
CA ARG A 180 -15.63 -16.11 14.31
C ARG A 180 -14.17 -16.03 14.77
N MET A 181 -13.85 -15.11 15.65
CA MET A 181 -12.48 -14.83 16.09
C MET A 181 -11.52 -14.59 14.91
N GLU A 182 -11.96 -13.87 13.90
CA GLU A 182 -11.14 -13.44 12.75
C GLU A 182 -11.04 -11.93 12.72
N GLN A 183 -9.81 -11.44 12.53
CA GLN A 183 -9.52 -10.02 12.35
C GLN A 183 -8.66 -9.83 11.10
N GLU A 184 -9.06 -8.91 10.24
CA GLU A 184 -8.27 -8.47 9.10
C GLU A 184 -7.44 -7.25 9.47
N VAL A 185 -6.19 -7.22 9.00
CA VAL A 185 -5.29 -6.07 9.10
C VAL A 185 -4.78 -5.75 7.69
N MET A 186 -4.86 -4.50 7.29
CA MET A 186 -4.33 -4.04 6.02
C MET A 186 -2.95 -3.43 6.21
N LEU A 187 -2.01 -3.80 5.34
CA LEU A 187 -0.64 -3.29 5.32
C LEU A 187 -0.44 -2.39 4.10
N GLY A 188 0.07 -1.17 4.34
CA GLY A 188 0.27 -0.14 3.34
C GLY A 188 1.64 -0.21 2.70
N TYR A 189 1.70 -0.52 1.42
CA TYR A 189 2.95 -0.64 0.65
C TYR A 189 3.39 0.68 0.02
N SER A 190 2.45 1.42 -0.53
CA SER A 190 2.77 2.64 -1.28
C SER A 190 3.14 3.79 -0.36
N ASP A 191 2.42 3.96 0.74
CA ASP A 191 2.66 5.04 1.69
C ASP A 191 3.94 4.77 2.49
N SER A 192 4.21 3.54 2.95
CA SER A 192 5.48 3.18 3.59
C SER A 192 6.68 3.30 2.63
N ASN A 193 6.50 2.98 1.34
CA ASN A 193 7.53 3.20 0.33
C ASN A 193 7.80 4.70 0.10
N LYS A 194 6.77 5.54 0.10
CA LYS A 194 6.94 6.99 0.02
C LYS A 194 7.67 7.53 1.26
N ASP A 195 7.36 7.01 2.43
CA ASP A 195 7.95 7.44 3.71
C ASP A 195 9.42 7.03 3.87
N GLY A 196 9.77 5.78 3.56
CA GLY A 196 11.07 5.22 3.88
C GLY A 196 11.87 4.61 2.72
N GLY A 197 11.35 4.62 1.48
CA GLY A 197 11.96 3.92 0.35
C GLY A 197 11.66 2.42 0.33
N PHE A 198 12.01 1.76 -0.78
CA PHE A 198 11.58 0.39 -1.06
C PHE A 198 12.17 -0.66 -0.11
N LEU A 199 13.47 -0.56 0.17
CA LEU A 199 14.15 -1.54 1.03
C LEU A 199 13.55 -1.52 2.45
N THR A 200 13.46 -0.33 3.04
CA THR A 200 12.91 -0.13 4.39
C THR A 200 11.44 -0.53 4.47
N SER A 201 10.63 -0.09 3.52
CA SER A 201 9.21 -0.49 3.45
C SER A 201 9.05 -2.01 3.38
N GLY A 202 9.82 -2.68 2.51
CA GLY A 202 9.79 -4.14 2.39
C GLY A 202 10.17 -4.86 3.68
N TRP A 203 11.20 -4.36 4.36
CA TRP A 203 11.65 -4.93 5.62
C TRP A 203 10.67 -4.71 6.79
N GLU A 204 10.16 -3.49 6.94
CA GLU A 204 9.19 -3.20 8.01
C GLU A 204 7.87 -3.92 7.80
N LEU A 205 7.43 -4.12 6.56
CA LEU A 205 6.29 -4.97 6.24
C LEU A 205 6.53 -6.43 6.68
N TYR A 206 7.69 -6.98 6.38
CA TYR A 206 8.05 -8.35 6.78
C TYR A 206 8.09 -8.52 8.30
N LYS A 207 8.67 -7.56 9.02
CA LYS A 207 8.68 -7.56 10.50
C LYS A 207 7.27 -7.40 11.07
N ALA A 208 6.45 -6.52 10.51
CA ALA A 208 5.06 -6.33 10.92
C ALA A 208 4.26 -7.63 10.77
N GLU A 209 4.43 -8.37 9.66
CA GLU A 209 3.80 -9.66 9.45
C GLU A 209 4.19 -10.68 10.53
N ILE A 210 5.48 -10.81 10.86
CA ILE A 210 5.97 -11.68 11.94
C ILE A 210 5.35 -11.28 13.28
N GLY A 211 5.39 -10.00 13.61
CA GLY A 211 4.83 -9.48 14.87
C GLY A 211 3.33 -9.72 15.00
N LEU A 212 2.57 -9.48 13.91
CA LEU A 212 1.14 -9.74 13.86
C LEU A 212 0.80 -11.22 14.03
N VAL A 213 1.52 -12.12 13.34
CA VAL A 213 1.33 -13.58 13.52
C VAL A 213 1.48 -13.96 14.98
N GLY A 214 2.52 -13.45 15.67
CA GLY A 214 2.76 -13.70 17.08
C GLY A 214 1.67 -13.13 18.00
N ALA A 215 1.25 -11.88 17.78
CA ALA A 215 0.20 -11.22 18.56
C ALA A 215 -1.14 -11.95 18.42
N PHE A 216 -1.54 -12.28 17.21
CA PHE A 216 -2.80 -12.99 16.94
C PHE A 216 -2.83 -14.38 17.55
N ALA A 217 -1.71 -15.12 17.48
CA ALA A 217 -1.60 -16.45 18.08
C ALA A 217 -1.77 -16.40 19.61
N ARG A 218 -1.19 -15.39 20.30
CA ARG A 218 -1.34 -15.23 21.77
C ARG A 218 -2.79 -15.05 22.19
N HIS A 219 -3.60 -14.38 21.38
CA HIS A 219 -5.01 -14.10 21.70
C HIS A 219 -6.00 -15.10 21.11
N GLY A 220 -5.53 -16.10 20.34
CA GLY A 220 -6.39 -17.07 19.66
C GLY A 220 -7.29 -16.46 18.58
N VAL A 221 -6.84 -15.36 17.98
CA VAL A 221 -7.52 -14.67 16.88
C VAL A 221 -6.91 -15.12 15.56
N ARG A 222 -7.74 -15.44 14.58
CA ARG A 222 -7.28 -15.80 13.24
C ARG A 222 -6.93 -14.54 12.44
N LEU A 223 -5.70 -14.49 11.96
CA LEU A 223 -5.19 -13.38 11.15
C LEU A 223 -5.64 -13.52 9.69
N ARG A 224 -6.14 -12.43 9.11
CA ARG A 224 -6.23 -12.25 7.67
C ARG A 224 -5.47 -11.00 7.26
N LEU A 225 -4.41 -11.15 6.48
CA LEU A 225 -3.68 -10.02 5.94
C LEU A 225 -4.31 -9.52 4.65
N PHE A 226 -4.41 -8.20 4.55
CA PHE A 226 -4.81 -7.49 3.35
C PHE A 226 -3.62 -6.66 2.85
N HIS A 227 -3.00 -7.13 1.78
CA HIS A 227 -1.84 -6.46 1.21
C HIS A 227 -2.27 -5.38 0.23
N GLY A 228 -2.02 -4.13 0.62
CA GLY A 228 -2.21 -2.97 -0.24
C GLY A 228 -1.11 -2.85 -1.30
N ARG A 229 -0.84 -3.92 -2.07
CA ARG A 229 0.26 -3.97 -3.05
C ARG A 229 0.12 -2.89 -4.11
N GLY A 230 0.61 -1.71 -3.77
CA GLY A 230 0.74 -0.55 -4.63
C GLY A 230 2.20 -0.24 -4.94
N GLY A 231 2.44 0.82 -5.71
CA GLY A 231 3.77 1.28 -6.06
C GLY A 231 4.42 0.55 -7.23
N SER A 232 5.63 0.99 -7.59
CA SER A 232 6.36 0.53 -8.78
C SER A 232 6.58 -0.99 -8.83
N VAL A 233 6.67 -1.62 -7.69
CA VAL A 233 6.96 -3.04 -7.56
C VAL A 233 5.71 -3.91 -7.71
N GLY A 234 4.62 -3.57 -7.02
CA GLY A 234 3.37 -4.35 -7.10
C GLY A 234 2.68 -4.28 -8.46
N ARG A 235 2.96 -3.22 -9.23
CA ARG A 235 2.38 -2.97 -10.55
C ARG A 235 3.26 -3.41 -11.71
N GLY A 236 4.54 -3.65 -11.45
CA GLY A 236 5.52 -4.02 -12.47
C GLY A 236 5.47 -5.45 -12.98
N GLY A 237 4.59 -6.31 -12.46
CA GLY A 237 4.43 -7.69 -12.91
C GLY A 237 5.28 -8.70 -12.16
N GLY A 238 5.69 -8.41 -10.92
CA GLY A 238 6.33 -9.40 -10.05
C GLY A 238 5.42 -10.63 -9.86
N PRO A 239 5.96 -11.85 -9.83
CA PRO A 239 5.17 -13.06 -9.77
C PRO A 239 4.46 -13.17 -8.42
N SER A 240 3.12 -13.10 -8.44
CA SER A 240 2.28 -13.18 -7.24
C SER A 240 2.49 -14.47 -6.45
N TYR A 241 2.81 -15.58 -7.13
CA TYR A 241 3.06 -16.87 -6.51
C TYR A 241 4.25 -16.81 -5.55
N GLN A 242 5.41 -16.40 -6.04
CA GLN A 242 6.63 -16.30 -5.23
C GLN A 242 6.48 -15.29 -4.11
N ALA A 243 5.82 -14.17 -4.38
CA ALA A 243 5.58 -13.15 -3.36
C ALA A 243 4.68 -13.62 -2.20
N ILE A 244 3.73 -14.53 -2.46
CA ILE A 244 2.91 -15.14 -1.41
C ILE A 244 3.74 -16.13 -0.59
N LEU A 245 4.57 -16.96 -1.25
CA LEU A 245 5.41 -17.95 -0.58
C LEU A 245 6.60 -17.34 0.18
N ALA A 246 7.01 -16.12 -0.18
CA ALA A 246 8.10 -15.40 0.49
C ALA A 246 7.65 -14.70 1.80
N GLN A 247 6.36 -14.76 2.15
CA GLN A 247 5.85 -14.22 3.40
C GLN A 247 6.29 -15.09 4.59
N PRO A 248 6.37 -14.51 5.80
CA PRO A 248 6.66 -15.26 7.00
C PRO A 248 5.70 -16.43 7.21
N GLY A 249 6.19 -17.52 7.79
CA GLY A 249 5.34 -18.66 8.15
C GLY A 249 4.19 -18.23 9.06
N GLY A 250 2.96 -18.68 8.73
CA GLY A 250 1.75 -18.32 9.47
C GLY A 250 1.06 -17.02 9.03
N ALA A 251 1.65 -16.25 8.12
CA ALA A 251 1.01 -15.04 7.58
C ALA A 251 -0.20 -15.37 6.68
N VAL A 252 -0.16 -16.50 5.99
CA VAL A 252 -1.26 -16.99 5.15
C VAL A 252 -1.96 -18.14 5.85
N GLN A 253 -3.24 -17.93 6.25
CA GLN A 253 -4.05 -18.89 7.01
C GLN A 253 -5.33 -19.26 6.24
N GLY A 254 -5.17 -19.88 5.06
CA GLY A 254 -6.28 -20.32 4.22
C GLY A 254 -6.91 -19.22 3.35
N GLN A 255 -6.46 -17.99 3.51
CA GLN A 255 -6.97 -16.85 2.77
C GLN A 255 -5.91 -15.75 2.69
N ILE A 256 -5.98 -14.98 1.63
CA ILE A 256 -5.18 -13.78 1.42
C ILE A 256 -6.05 -12.74 0.71
N ARG A 257 -5.86 -11.46 1.00
CA ARG A 257 -6.50 -10.37 0.29
C ARG A 257 -5.44 -9.45 -0.31
N LEU A 258 -5.58 -9.16 -1.59
CA LEU A 258 -4.65 -8.33 -2.33
C LEU A 258 -5.39 -7.18 -3.01
N THR A 259 -4.83 -5.98 -2.94
CA THR A 259 -5.28 -4.86 -3.78
C THR A 259 -4.62 -4.99 -5.16
N GLU A 260 -5.42 -4.95 -6.21
CA GLU A 260 -4.96 -4.71 -7.57
C GLU A 260 -5.64 -3.46 -8.12
N GLN A 261 -4.92 -2.66 -8.89
CA GLN A 261 -5.49 -1.45 -9.48
C GLN A 261 -6.39 -1.81 -10.67
N GLY A 262 -7.36 -0.94 -11.00
CA GLY A 262 -8.37 -1.22 -12.02
C GLY A 262 -7.79 -1.59 -13.39
N GLU A 263 -6.72 -0.92 -13.82
CA GLU A 263 -6.01 -1.22 -15.08
C GLU A 263 -5.29 -2.57 -15.05
N VAL A 264 -4.77 -2.97 -13.88
CA VAL A 264 -4.16 -4.30 -13.69
C VAL A 264 -5.24 -5.39 -13.72
N ILE A 265 -6.38 -5.15 -13.05
CA ILE A 265 -7.55 -6.03 -13.07
C ILE A 265 -8.03 -6.20 -14.51
N ALA A 266 -8.20 -5.11 -15.26
CA ALA A 266 -8.60 -5.16 -16.67
C ALA A 266 -7.62 -5.99 -17.53
N SER A 267 -6.31 -5.79 -17.33
CA SER A 267 -5.27 -6.53 -18.06
C SER A 267 -5.24 -8.03 -17.71
N LYS A 268 -5.40 -8.37 -16.42
CA LYS A 268 -5.29 -9.76 -15.95
C LYS A 268 -6.56 -10.57 -16.14
N TYR A 269 -7.74 -9.94 -16.12
CA TYR A 269 -9.01 -10.66 -16.02
C TYR A 269 -9.99 -10.40 -17.16
N ALA A 270 -9.68 -9.51 -18.12
CA ALA A 270 -10.54 -9.28 -19.29
C ALA A 270 -10.61 -10.49 -20.24
N ASN A 271 -9.50 -11.22 -20.39
CA ASN A 271 -9.50 -12.46 -21.15
C ASN A 271 -9.75 -13.66 -20.21
N PRO A 272 -10.77 -14.51 -20.46
CA PRO A 272 -11.13 -15.62 -19.56
C PRO A 272 -10.02 -16.64 -19.31
N GLU A 273 -9.20 -16.95 -20.32
CA GLU A 273 -8.10 -17.93 -20.18
C GLU A 273 -6.96 -17.37 -19.33
N VAL A 274 -6.60 -16.10 -19.56
CA VAL A 274 -5.61 -15.38 -18.76
C VAL A 274 -6.10 -15.18 -17.33
N ALA A 275 -7.38 -14.82 -17.18
CA ALA A 275 -8.04 -14.66 -15.88
C ALA A 275 -8.00 -15.96 -15.07
N ARG A 276 -8.38 -17.08 -15.70
CA ARG A 276 -8.32 -18.40 -15.07
C ARG A 276 -6.90 -18.73 -14.59
N ARG A 277 -5.89 -18.51 -15.42
CA ARG A 277 -4.48 -18.76 -15.05
C ARG A 277 -4.05 -17.91 -13.86
N ASN A 278 -4.40 -16.62 -13.84
CA ASN A 278 -4.07 -15.74 -12.72
C ASN A 278 -4.75 -16.20 -11.41
N LEU A 279 -6.02 -16.59 -11.47
CA LEU A 279 -6.76 -17.10 -10.30
C LEU A 279 -6.20 -18.45 -9.80
N GLU A 280 -5.85 -19.36 -10.72
CA GLU A 280 -5.22 -20.64 -10.38
C GLU A 280 -3.87 -20.43 -9.67
N VAL A 281 -3.06 -19.48 -10.13
CA VAL A 281 -1.78 -19.10 -9.49
C VAL A 281 -1.99 -18.60 -8.07
N LEU A 282 -2.96 -17.71 -7.85
CA LEU A 282 -3.27 -17.19 -6.51
C LEU A 282 -3.78 -18.30 -5.58
N ALA A 283 -4.70 -19.13 -6.08
CA ALA A 283 -5.24 -20.25 -5.31
C ALA A 283 -4.16 -21.27 -4.94
N ALA A 284 -3.29 -21.64 -5.89
CA ALA A 284 -2.21 -22.59 -5.66
C ALA A 284 -1.22 -22.05 -4.61
N ALA A 285 -0.79 -20.79 -4.73
CA ALA A 285 0.12 -20.17 -3.76
C ALA A 285 -0.50 -20.11 -2.34
N THR A 286 -1.78 -19.75 -2.25
CA THR A 286 -2.51 -19.70 -0.96
C THR A 286 -2.62 -21.08 -0.32
N LEU A 287 -2.96 -22.10 -1.12
CA LEU A 287 -3.03 -23.49 -0.66
C LEU A 287 -1.67 -24.00 -0.19
N GLU A 288 -0.63 -23.74 -0.98
CA GLU A 288 0.73 -24.15 -0.64
C GLU A 288 1.22 -23.50 0.65
N ALA A 289 1.10 -22.16 0.75
CA ALA A 289 1.50 -21.43 1.95
C ALA A 289 0.72 -21.83 3.22
N THR A 290 -0.50 -22.35 3.05
CA THR A 290 -1.37 -22.75 4.17
C THR A 290 -1.13 -24.19 4.62
N LEU A 291 -0.98 -25.12 3.66
CA LEU A 291 -1.04 -26.57 3.93
C LEU A 291 0.33 -27.19 4.12
N PHE A 292 1.35 -26.58 3.58
CA PHE A 292 2.71 -27.11 3.69
C PHE A 292 3.52 -26.28 4.70
N ALA A 293 4.41 -26.96 5.42
CA ALA A 293 5.43 -26.27 6.20
C ALA A 293 6.24 -25.33 5.27
N PRO A 294 6.71 -24.17 5.78
CA PRO A 294 7.58 -23.32 5.00
C PRO A 294 8.73 -24.15 4.38
N ARG A 295 8.96 -23.99 3.09
CA ARG A 295 10.03 -24.69 2.38
C ARG A 295 11.42 -24.32 2.91
N GLU A 296 11.52 -23.11 3.42
CA GLU A 296 12.73 -22.57 4.02
C GLU A 296 12.61 -22.60 5.53
N PRO A 297 13.71 -22.88 6.24
CA PRO A 297 13.76 -22.68 7.68
C PRO A 297 13.51 -21.19 8.01
N ALA A 298 13.18 -20.88 9.25
CA ALA A 298 13.14 -19.51 9.71
C ALA A 298 14.47 -18.81 9.38
N PRO A 299 14.45 -17.54 8.96
CA PRO A 299 15.67 -16.83 8.61
C PRO A 299 16.64 -16.82 9.79
N ARG A 300 17.93 -16.97 9.49
CA ARG A 300 18.98 -16.98 10.52
C ARG A 300 19.00 -15.62 11.23
N PRO A 301 19.28 -15.58 12.55
CA PRO A 301 19.36 -14.32 13.29
C PRO A 301 20.28 -13.29 12.63
N GLU A 302 21.44 -13.73 12.12
CA GLU A 302 22.38 -12.86 11.43
C GLU A 302 21.83 -12.25 10.11
N TYR A 303 20.80 -12.84 9.50
CA TYR A 303 20.12 -12.28 8.33
C TYR A 303 19.14 -11.17 8.73
N LEU A 304 18.46 -11.37 9.85
CA LEU A 304 17.57 -10.36 10.41
C LEU A 304 18.36 -9.11 10.84
N GLU A 305 19.48 -9.31 11.55
CA GLU A 305 20.40 -8.25 11.95
C GLU A 305 20.95 -7.49 10.73
N ALA A 306 21.38 -8.22 9.69
CA ALA A 306 21.86 -7.61 8.46
C ALA A 306 20.78 -6.76 7.78
N MET A 307 19.52 -7.23 7.76
CA MET A 307 18.39 -6.46 7.21
C MET A 307 18.05 -5.22 8.04
N ASP A 308 18.15 -5.30 9.37
CA ASP A 308 17.96 -4.13 10.23
C ASP A 308 19.02 -3.05 9.94
N GLU A 309 20.30 -3.44 9.81
CA GLU A 309 21.37 -2.51 9.45
C GLU A 309 21.18 -1.91 8.05
N LEU A 310 20.88 -2.73 7.05
CA LEU A 310 20.61 -2.28 5.69
C LEU A 310 19.40 -1.33 5.63
N SER A 311 18.32 -1.70 6.33
CA SER A 311 17.09 -0.89 6.36
C SER A 311 17.33 0.47 7.01
N ALA A 312 18.04 0.51 8.15
CA ALA A 312 18.36 1.76 8.83
C ALA A 312 19.20 2.70 7.95
N ALA A 313 20.23 2.15 7.28
CA ALA A 313 21.07 2.93 6.39
C ALA A 313 20.33 3.41 5.13
N ALA A 314 19.49 2.57 4.53
CA ALA A 314 18.66 2.93 3.38
C ALA A 314 17.62 3.99 3.75
N PHE A 315 16.98 3.85 4.90
CA PHE A 315 16.04 4.84 5.43
C PHE A 315 16.69 6.21 5.60
N ALA A 316 17.86 6.25 6.25
CA ALA A 316 18.62 7.49 6.43
C ALA A 316 18.99 8.13 5.09
N ALA A 317 19.48 7.34 4.12
CA ALA A 317 19.84 7.84 2.79
C ALA A 317 18.63 8.40 2.04
N TYR A 318 17.50 7.68 2.07
CA TYR A 318 16.27 8.10 1.41
C TYR A 318 15.70 9.38 2.04
N ARG A 319 15.57 9.41 3.39
CA ARG A 319 15.07 10.58 4.11
C ARG A 319 15.94 11.80 3.90
N ASN A 320 17.26 11.62 3.92
CA ASN A 320 18.20 12.71 3.67
C ASN A 320 17.99 13.35 2.29
N LEU A 321 17.74 12.56 1.23
CA LEU A 321 17.45 13.14 -0.08
C LEU A 321 16.06 13.80 -0.13
N VAL A 322 15.02 13.07 0.28
CA VAL A 322 13.63 13.42 -0.02
C VAL A 322 13.06 14.46 0.95
N TYR A 323 13.41 14.35 2.24
CA TYR A 323 12.78 15.15 3.29
C TYR A 323 13.72 16.15 3.98
N GLU A 324 15.04 15.92 3.89
CA GLU A 324 16.02 16.76 4.59
C GLU A 324 16.87 17.63 3.64
N THR A 325 16.77 17.41 2.32
CA THR A 325 17.49 18.25 1.34
C THR A 325 16.67 19.49 1.01
N ASP A 326 17.21 20.66 1.32
CA ASP A 326 16.59 21.94 0.99
C ASP A 326 16.29 22.03 -0.51
N GLY A 327 15.06 22.42 -0.83
CA GLY A 327 14.59 22.58 -2.20
C GLY A 327 14.26 21.28 -2.94
N PHE A 328 14.33 20.10 -2.28
CA PHE A 328 13.96 18.84 -2.96
C PHE A 328 12.51 18.84 -3.43
N GLU A 329 11.61 19.46 -2.67
CA GLU A 329 10.21 19.63 -3.06
C GLU A 329 10.10 20.41 -4.37
N GLN A 330 10.77 21.56 -4.50
CA GLN A 330 10.81 22.34 -5.74
C GLN A 330 11.40 21.52 -6.89
N TYR A 331 12.52 20.83 -6.65
CA TYR A 331 13.11 19.93 -7.64
C TYR A 331 12.11 18.89 -8.14
N PHE A 332 11.38 18.23 -7.24
CA PHE A 332 10.38 17.23 -7.60
C PHE A 332 9.24 17.82 -8.44
N TRP A 333 8.71 18.97 -8.03
CA TRP A 333 7.62 19.63 -8.77
C TRP A 333 8.05 20.11 -10.15
N GLU A 334 9.29 20.56 -10.31
CA GLU A 334 9.82 21.05 -11.59
C GLU A 334 10.36 19.94 -12.49
N SER A 335 11.00 18.89 -11.94
CA SER A 335 11.58 17.79 -12.70
C SER A 335 10.62 16.67 -13.07
N THR A 336 9.37 16.72 -12.60
CA THR A 336 8.40 15.66 -12.86
C THR A 336 7.11 16.21 -13.47
N VAL A 337 6.20 15.31 -13.82
CA VAL A 337 4.87 15.63 -14.37
C VAL A 337 3.77 15.70 -13.30
N ILE A 338 4.13 15.88 -12.03
CA ILE A 338 3.16 15.85 -10.91
C ILE A 338 2.07 16.91 -11.07
N ALA A 339 2.43 18.12 -11.53
CA ALA A 339 1.48 19.21 -11.73
C ALA A 339 0.45 18.87 -12.83
N GLU A 340 0.91 18.25 -13.90
CA GLU A 340 0.08 17.85 -15.05
C GLU A 340 -0.77 16.62 -14.72
N ILE A 341 -0.28 15.71 -13.86
CA ILE A 341 -1.03 14.55 -13.36
C ILE A 341 -2.22 15.01 -12.51
N ALA A 342 -2.07 16.08 -11.73
CA ALA A 342 -3.15 16.61 -10.90
C ALA A 342 -4.37 17.06 -11.72
N ALA A 343 -4.16 17.42 -12.98
CA ALA A 343 -5.22 17.77 -13.93
C ALA A 343 -5.84 16.56 -14.65
N LEU A 344 -5.24 15.37 -14.53
CA LEU A 344 -5.76 14.12 -15.07
C LEU A 344 -6.59 13.39 -14.03
N ASN A 345 -7.71 12.81 -14.45
CA ASN A 345 -8.48 11.88 -13.61
C ASN A 345 -7.75 10.52 -13.50
N ILE A 346 -6.52 10.53 -12.97
CA ILE A 346 -5.77 9.33 -12.67
C ILE A 346 -6.12 8.88 -11.25
N GLY A 347 -6.86 7.80 -11.16
CA GLY A 347 -7.46 7.34 -9.91
C GLY A 347 -8.74 8.10 -9.54
N SER A 348 -9.39 7.66 -8.48
CA SER A 348 -10.68 8.21 -8.02
C SER A 348 -10.55 9.43 -7.09
N ARG A 349 -9.34 9.94 -6.86
CA ARG A 349 -9.06 10.95 -5.83
C ARG A 349 -8.06 12.02 -6.32
N PRO A 350 -8.09 13.25 -5.77
CA PRO A 350 -7.10 14.29 -6.06
C PRO A 350 -5.67 13.83 -5.74
N ALA A 351 -4.67 14.42 -6.41
CA ALA A 351 -3.25 14.07 -6.23
C ALA A 351 -2.71 14.40 -4.82
N SER A 352 -3.22 15.44 -4.18
CA SER A 352 -2.86 15.82 -2.81
C SER A 352 -4.07 15.74 -1.86
N ARG A 353 -3.78 15.49 -0.57
CA ARG A 353 -4.78 15.50 0.52
C ARG A 353 -5.17 16.92 0.93
N LYS A 354 -4.26 17.87 0.76
CA LYS A 354 -4.44 19.30 1.08
C LYS A 354 -3.97 20.16 -0.10
N LYS A 355 -4.31 21.44 -0.08
CA LYS A 355 -3.70 22.43 -0.99
C LYS A 355 -2.28 22.78 -0.50
N SER A 356 -1.36 21.87 -0.68
CA SER A 356 0.03 21.95 -0.24
C SER A 356 0.91 21.32 -1.32
N THR A 357 2.17 21.76 -1.42
CA THR A 357 3.21 21.18 -2.27
C THR A 357 4.09 20.20 -1.51
N ALA A 358 3.94 20.12 -0.18
CA ALA A 358 4.73 19.26 0.67
C ALA A 358 4.59 17.77 0.29
N ILE A 359 5.72 17.07 0.28
CA ILE A 359 5.79 15.65 -0.10
C ILE A 359 4.90 14.79 0.82
N GLU A 360 4.83 15.12 2.11
CA GLU A 360 4.02 14.42 3.10
C GLU A 360 2.52 14.42 2.75
N ASP A 361 2.03 15.54 2.24
CA ASP A 361 0.61 15.71 1.87
C ASP A 361 0.25 15.04 0.54
N LEU A 362 1.24 14.68 -0.29
CA LEU A 362 1.01 13.96 -1.53
C LEU A 362 0.51 12.54 -1.26
N ARG A 363 -0.40 12.07 -2.11
CA ARG A 363 -0.77 10.66 -2.13
C ARG A 363 0.37 9.83 -2.74
N ALA A 364 0.55 8.63 -2.24
CA ALA A 364 1.63 7.76 -2.69
C ALA A 364 1.53 7.37 -4.17
N ILE A 365 0.33 7.25 -4.74
CA ILE A 365 0.14 6.92 -6.16
C ILE A 365 0.70 8.01 -7.06
N PRO A 366 0.30 9.30 -6.98
CA PRO A 366 0.89 10.37 -7.75
C PRO A 366 2.40 10.51 -7.57
N TRP A 367 2.91 10.29 -6.34
CA TRP A 367 4.35 10.29 -6.04
C TRP A 367 5.10 9.25 -6.87
N VAL A 368 4.73 7.97 -6.75
CA VAL A 368 5.39 6.87 -7.47
C VAL A 368 5.22 7.01 -8.98
N PHE A 369 4.02 7.43 -9.42
CA PHE A 369 3.72 7.59 -10.84
C PHE A 369 4.55 8.68 -11.50
N SER A 370 4.75 9.82 -10.82
CA SER A 370 5.58 10.92 -11.34
C SER A 370 7.02 10.48 -11.59
N TRP A 371 7.62 9.75 -10.66
CA TRP A 371 8.97 9.19 -10.82
C TRP A 371 9.08 8.15 -11.93
N ALA A 372 8.03 7.37 -12.14
CA ALA A 372 7.98 6.41 -13.25
C ALA A 372 7.94 7.12 -14.60
N GLN A 373 7.18 8.22 -14.73
CA GLN A 373 7.09 9.02 -15.94
C GLN A 373 8.45 9.58 -16.37
N CYS A 374 9.28 9.99 -15.40
CA CYS A 374 10.62 10.54 -15.63
C CYS A 374 11.70 9.45 -15.80
N ARG A 375 11.35 8.18 -15.87
CA ARG A 375 12.29 7.05 -15.99
C ARG A 375 13.31 6.92 -14.86
N ILE A 376 13.06 7.52 -13.69
CA ILE A 376 13.92 7.41 -12.48
C ILE A 376 13.42 6.28 -11.57
N MET A 377 12.13 6.24 -11.30
CA MET A 377 11.51 5.27 -10.36
C MET A 377 12.16 5.31 -8.97
N LEU A 378 12.56 6.50 -8.52
CA LEU A 378 13.36 6.77 -7.32
C LEU A 378 12.97 5.95 -6.09
N PRO A 379 11.68 5.90 -5.67
CA PRO A 379 11.30 5.19 -4.46
C PRO A 379 11.53 3.68 -4.52
N GLY A 380 11.77 3.12 -5.69
CA GLY A 380 11.92 1.67 -5.89
C GLY A 380 13.32 1.12 -5.67
N TRP A 381 14.32 2.00 -5.46
CA TRP A 381 15.72 1.56 -5.36
C TRP A 381 16.63 2.50 -4.55
N TYR A 382 16.26 3.79 -4.39
CA TYR A 382 17.14 4.78 -3.76
C TYR A 382 17.44 4.41 -2.30
N GLY A 383 18.70 4.49 -1.94
CA GLY A 383 19.23 4.17 -0.62
C GLY A 383 19.80 2.76 -0.49
N PHE A 384 19.50 1.84 -1.42
CA PHE A 384 20.03 0.47 -1.36
C PHE A 384 21.54 0.42 -1.59
N GLY A 385 22.07 1.12 -2.59
CA GLY A 385 23.49 1.17 -2.87
C GLY A 385 24.29 1.73 -1.69
N SER A 386 23.84 2.85 -1.14
CA SER A 386 24.41 3.47 0.06
C SER A 386 24.36 2.54 1.27
N ALA A 387 23.28 1.80 1.46
CA ALA A 387 23.15 0.86 2.56
C ALA A 387 24.13 -0.31 2.46
N VAL A 388 24.26 -0.90 1.26
CA VAL A 388 25.21 -2.00 1.03
C VAL A 388 26.65 -1.52 1.19
N GLU A 389 26.97 -0.30 0.74
CA GLU A 389 28.30 0.28 0.91
C GLU A 389 28.64 0.50 2.39
N ALA A 390 27.71 1.05 3.17
CA ALA A 390 27.86 1.21 4.62
C ALA A 390 28.02 -0.14 5.33
N TYR A 391 27.24 -1.14 4.95
CA TYR A 391 27.31 -2.49 5.49
C TYR A 391 28.66 -3.15 5.17
N ARG A 392 29.14 -3.01 3.92
CA ARG A 392 30.45 -3.49 3.49
C ARG A 392 31.60 -2.79 4.23
N ALA A 393 31.50 -1.49 4.43
CA ALA A 393 32.49 -0.73 5.18
C ALA A 393 32.64 -1.24 6.62
N LYS A 394 31.53 -1.68 7.25
CA LYS A 394 31.51 -2.22 8.62
C LYS A 394 31.97 -3.68 8.70
N HIS A 395 31.55 -4.53 7.77
CA HIS A 395 31.68 -5.98 7.85
C HIS A 395 32.70 -6.58 6.83
N GLY A 396 33.26 -5.76 5.94
CA GLY A 396 34.24 -6.16 4.93
C GLY A 396 33.68 -7.20 3.94
N GLU A 397 34.56 -8.05 3.42
CA GLU A 397 34.19 -9.12 2.48
C GLU A 397 33.27 -10.19 3.10
N ALA A 398 33.37 -10.40 4.42
CA ALA A 398 32.46 -11.31 5.13
C ALA A 398 31.00 -10.81 5.09
N GLY A 399 30.79 -9.48 5.17
CA GLY A 399 29.49 -8.86 4.99
C GLY A 399 28.93 -9.08 3.59
N MET A 400 29.74 -8.88 2.56
CA MET A 400 29.32 -9.13 1.17
C MET A 400 29.01 -10.62 0.91
N ALA A 401 29.82 -11.52 1.46
CA ALA A 401 29.54 -12.96 1.39
C ALA A 401 28.22 -13.33 2.06
N ARG A 402 27.88 -12.68 3.21
CA ARG A 402 26.59 -12.85 3.88
C ARG A 402 25.44 -12.39 3.01
N LEU A 403 25.51 -11.22 2.36
CA LEU A 403 24.45 -10.72 1.47
C LEU A 403 24.21 -11.65 0.27
N LYS A 404 25.29 -12.24 -0.29
CA LYS A 404 25.18 -13.26 -1.33
C LYS A 404 24.50 -14.54 -0.82
N ALA A 405 24.85 -14.99 0.39
CA ALA A 405 24.18 -16.13 1.02
C ALA A 405 22.70 -15.84 1.29
N MET A 406 22.35 -14.66 1.81
CA MET A 406 20.97 -14.23 1.98
C MET A 406 20.18 -14.25 0.67
N HIS A 407 20.75 -13.76 -0.42
CA HIS A 407 20.11 -13.81 -1.73
C HIS A 407 19.83 -15.24 -2.22
N HIS A 408 20.73 -16.17 -1.91
CA HIS A 408 20.59 -17.56 -2.34
C HIS A 408 19.67 -18.40 -1.43
N GLU A 409 19.69 -18.14 -0.13
CA GLU A 409 19.06 -18.99 0.90
C GLU A 409 17.74 -18.45 1.44
N TRP A 410 17.42 -17.17 1.23
CA TRP A 410 16.25 -16.52 1.81
C TRP A 410 15.36 -15.87 0.76
N SER A 411 14.21 -16.48 0.50
CA SER A 411 13.28 -16.09 -0.55
C SER A 411 12.76 -14.65 -0.42
N PHE A 412 12.63 -14.13 0.80
CA PHE A 412 12.26 -12.73 1.03
C PHE A 412 13.30 -11.78 0.41
N PHE A 413 14.58 -11.97 0.74
CA PHE A 413 15.65 -11.10 0.25
C PHE A 413 15.84 -11.26 -1.26
N ALA A 414 15.78 -12.49 -1.77
CA ALA A 414 15.82 -12.76 -3.21
C ALA A 414 14.66 -12.07 -3.96
N THR A 415 13.46 -12.11 -3.41
CA THR A 415 12.29 -11.44 -4.00
C THR A 415 12.43 -9.92 -3.96
N LEU A 416 12.94 -9.37 -2.86
CA LEU A 416 13.21 -7.94 -2.71
C LEU A 416 14.17 -7.46 -3.80
N LEU A 417 15.31 -8.14 -3.99
CA LEU A 417 16.29 -7.80 -5.02
C LEU A 417 15.76 -8.02 -6.43
N SER A 418 15.00 -9.08 -6.70
CA SER A 418 14.38 -9.32 -8.01
C SER A 418 13.39 -8.20 -8.40
N ASN A 419 12.66 -7.67 -7.45
CA ASN A 419 11.76 -6.55 -7.69
C ASN A 419 12.54 -5.25 -7.97
N MET A 420 13.62 -5.01 -7.24
CA MET A 420 14.51 -3.85 -7.46
C MET A 420 15.19 -3.95 -8.84
N ASP A 421 15.67 -5.12 -9.22
CA ASP A 421 16.24 -5.43 -10.53
C ASP A 421 15.27 -5.05 -11.67
N MET A 422 14.00 -5.46 -11.54
CA MET A 422 12.96 -5.10 -12.50
C MET A 422 12.71 -3.58 -12.57
N VAL A 423 12.75 -2.88 -11.46
CA VAL A 423 12.56 -1.43 -11.40
C VAL A 423 13.73 -0.71 -12.04
N LEU A 424 14.97 -1.08 -11.69
CA LEU A 424 16.20 -0.54 -12.28
C LEU A 424 16.27 -0.78 -13.79
N ALA A 425 15.88 -1.95 -14.27
CA ALA A 425 15.84 -2.26 -15.69
C ALA A 425 14.85 -1.41 -16.51
N LYS A 426 13.92 -0.71 -15.86
CA LYS A 426 13.00 0.25 -16.48
C LYS A 426 13.50 1.69 -16.38
N SER A 427 14.42 1.96 -15.48
CA SER A 427 15.01 3.30 -15.31
C SER A 427 15.96 3.63 -16.47
N ASP A 428 16.17 4.93 -16.70
CA ASP A 428 17.09 5.44 -17.70
C ASP A 428 17.58 6.84 -17.27
N ILE A 429 18.82 6.89 -16.82
CA ILE A 429 19.40 8.12 -16.25
C ILE A 429 19.61 9.20 -17.34
N ALA A 430 19.88 8.80 -18.59
CA ALA A 430 20.03 9.76 -19.67
C ALA A 430 18.68 10.43 -20.01
N ILE A 431 17.59 9.68 -20.02
CA ILE A 431 16.24 10.25 -20.15
C ILE A 431 15.91 11.10 -18.91
N ALA A 432 16.20 10.60 -17.71
CA ALA A 432 15.95 11.29 -16.45
C ALA A 432 16.66 12.66 -16.38
N SER A 433 17.88 12.77 -16.91
CA SER A 433 18.60 14.05 -16.97
C SER A 433 17.86 15.11 -17.79
N ARG A 434 17.12 14.70 -18.83
CA ARG A 434 16.29 15.62 -19.63
C ARG A 434 15.11 16.20 -18.83
N TYR A 435 14.55 15.42 -17.91
CA TYR A 435 13.56 15.94 -16.99
C TYR A 435 14.18 16.82 -15.91
N ALA A 436 15.37 16.49 -15.41
CA ALA A 436 16.11 17.35 -14.50
C ALA A 436 16.44 18.73 -15.13
N ASP A 437 16.64 18.81 -16.44
CA ASP A 437 16.84 20.08 -17.16
C ASP A 437 15.62 21.01 -17.13
N LEU A 438 14.43 20.52 -16.78
CA LEU A 438 13.24 21.36 -16.57
C LEU A 438 13.32 22.19 -15.28
N VAL A 439 14.22 21.86 -14.35
CA VAL A 439 14.43 22.61 -13.10
C VAL A 439 15.11 23.92 -13.43
N LYS A 440 14.43 25.03 -13.13
CA LYS A 440 14.87 26.37 -13.49
C LYS A 440 16.11 26.82 -12.70
N ASP A 441 16.17 26.45 -11.43
CA ASP A 441 17.32 26.72 -10.58
C ASP A 441 18.44 25.71 -10.87
N ALA A 442 19.49 26.21 -11.57
CA ALA A 442 20.66 25.42 -11.94
C ALA A 442 21.44 24.93 -10.70
N ALA A 443 21.51 25.72 -9.62
CA ALA A 443 22.21 25.32 -8.40
C ALA A 443 21.47 24.18 -7.72
N LEU A 444 20.15 24.24 -7.64
CA LEU A 444 19.30 23.19 -7.10
C LEU A 444 19.44 21.88 -7.90
N ARG A 445 19.39 21.97 -9.23
CA ARG A 445 19.62 20.84 -10.12
C ARG A 445 20.97 20.18 -9.89
N GLN A 446 22.03 20.98 -9.80
CA GLN A 446 23.41 20.50 -9.54
C GLN A 446 23.58 19.89 -8.16
N ALA A 447 22.80 20.34 -7.18
CA ALA A 447 22.85 19.78 -5.83
C ALA A 447 22.15 18.42 -5.71
N ILE A 448 21.10 18.15 -6.52
CA ILE A 448 20.24 16.99 -6.34
C ILE A 448 20.49 15.90 -7.39
N PHE A 449 20.43 16.21 -8.68
CA PHE A 449 20.49 15.19 -9.73
C PHE A 449 21.75 14.32 -9.70
N PRO A 450 22.97 14.87 -9.51
CA PRO A 450 24.18 14.04 -9.40
C PRO A 450 24.16 13.03 -8.25
N ARG A 451 23.47 13.35 -7.15
CA ARG A 451 23.28 12.40 -6.03
C ARG A 451 22.40 11.23 -6.46
N ILE A 452 21.35 11.50 -7.24
CA ILE A 452 20.45 10.48 -7.77
C ILE A 452 21.22 9.58 -8.75
N GLU A 453 21.98 10.17 -9.66
CA GLU A 453 22.81 9.46 -10.65
C GLU A 453 23.86 8.56 -9.98
N ALA A 454 24.60 9.09 -9.01
CA ALA A 454 25.62 8.33 -8.27
C ALA A 454 24.99 7.16 -7.49
N GLU A 455 23.86 7.38 -6.83
CA GLU A 455 23.17 6.33 -6.10
C GLU A 455 22.59 5.26 -7.03
N HIS A 456 22.11 5.66 -8.23
CA HIS A 456 21.65 4.69 -9.23
C HIS A 456 22.78 3.76 -9.68
N ALA A 457 23.94 4.33 -10.04
CA ALA A 457 25.11 3.55 -10.46
C ALA A 457 25.56 2.58 -9.36
N ARG A 458 25.66 3.06 -8.11
CA ARG A 458 26.02 2.28 -6.95
C ARG A 458 25.01 1.15 -6.68
N THR A 459 23.72 1.44 -6.80
CA THR A 459 22.66 0.44 -6.59
C THR A 459 22.71 -0.66 -7.65
N VAL A 460 22.88 -0.31 -8.93
CA VAL A 460 23.04 -1.31 -10.01
C VAL A 460 24.26 -2.20 -9.76
N GLU A 461 25.42 -1.59 -9.47
CA GLU A 461 26.65 -2.32 -9.23
C GLU A 461 26.51 -3.31 -8.06
N THR A 462 26.01 -2.85 -6.92
CA THR A 462 25.86 -3.68 -5.71
C THR A 462 24.82 -4.78 -5.89
N LEU A 463 23.71 -4.49 -6.58
CA LEU A 463 22.70 -5.51 -6.89
C LEU A 463 23.28 -6.62 -7.76
N LEU A 464 24.00 -6.28 -8.82
CA LEU A 464 24.66 -7.26 -9.71
C LEU A 464 25.72 -8.08 -8.96
N GLN A 465 26.52 -7.45 -8.07
CA GLN A 465 27.50 -8.14 -7.25
C GLN A 465 26.85 -9.15 -6.28
N ILE A 466 25.72 -8.81 -5.66
CA ILE A 466 25.02 -9.69 -4.71
C ILE A 466 24.33 -10.83 -5.45
N SER A 467 23.63 -10.52 -6.54
CA SER A 467 22.86 -11.51 -7.33
C SER A 467 23.73 -12.40 -8.21
N GLY A 468 24.98 -11.99 -8.48
CA GLY A 468 25.89 -12.70 -9.39
C GLY A 468 25.51 -12.59 -10.87
N GLN A 469 24.63 -11.66 -11.23
CA GLN A 469 24.22 -11.41 -12.61
C GLN A 469 25.24 -10.51 -13.33
N ALA A 470 25.39 -10.71 -14.64
CA ALA A 470 26.23 -9.85 -15.48
C ALA A 470 25.52 -8.58 -15.92
N ASP A 471 24.19 -8.61 -16.04
CA ASP A 471 23.35 -7.47 -16.44
C ASP A 471 21.99 -7.59 -15.73
N LEU A 472 21.27 -6.47 -15.66
CA LEU A 472 19.92 -6.45 -15.07
C LEU A 472 18.99 -7.42 -15.79
N LEU A 473 18.18 -8.14 -15.00
CA LEU A 473 17.20 -9.14 -15.45
C LEU A 473 17.78 -10.35 -16.17
N ASP A 474 19.06 -10.69 -15.99
CA ASP A 474 19.61 -11.92 -16.57
C ASP A 474 18.92 -13.18 -16.01
N ALA A 475 18.48 -13.15 -14.76
CA ALA A 475 17.66 -14.21 -14.16
C ALA A 475 16.23 -14.30 -14.74
N ASN A 476 15.75 -13.29 -15.47
CA ASN A 476 14.43 -13.27 -16.09
C ASN A 476 14.47 -12.79 -17.56
N PRO A 477 15.01 -13.60 -18.49
CA PRO A 477 15.24 -13.20 -19.88
C PRO A 477 13.95 -12.85 -20.64
N LEU A 478 12.82 -13.43 -20.26
CA LEU A 478 11.52 -13.11 -20.86
C LEU A 478 11.08 -11.69 -20.51
N LEU A 479 11.21 -11.33 -19.23
CA LEU A 479 10.89 -9.97 -18.77
C LEU A 479 11.89 -8.96 -19.36
N LYS A 480 13.19 -9.28 -19.35
CA LYS A 480 14.25 -8.47 -19.97
C LYS A 480 13.91 -8.12 -21.42
N ARG A 481 13.59 -9.13 -22.22
CA ARG A 481 13.19 -8.95 -23.63
C ARG A 481 11.90 -8.12 -23.74
N SER A 482 10.90 -8.41 -22.93
CA SER A 482 9.63 -7.67 -22.93
C SER A 482 9.81 -6.18 -22.62
N ILE A 483 10.70 -5.82 -21.70
CA ILE A 483 11.02 -4.43 -21.35
C ILE A 483 11.78 -3.78 -22.48
N ARG A 484 12.88 -4.37 -22.96
CA ARG A 484 13.73 -3.82 -24.02
C ARG A 484 12.98 -3.59 -25.32
N ASN A 485 12.06 -4.48 -25.72
CA ASN A 485 11.26 -4.33 -26.92
C ASN A 485 10.29 -3.14 -26.88
N ARG A 486 10.04 -2.54 -25.72
CA ARG A 486 9.17 -1.37 -25.57
C ARG A 486 9.92 -0.05 -25.59
N PHE A 487 11.23 -0.04 -25.30
CA PHE A 487 12.04 1.19 -25.24
C PHE A 487 12.03 1.98 -26.56
N PRO A 488 12.12 1.38 -27.76
CA PRO A 488 12.03 2.13 -29.01
C PRO A 488 10.75 2.95 -29.18
N TYR A 489 9.68 2.60 -28.45
CA TYR A 489 8.42 3.36 -28.44
C TYR A 489 8.34 4.33 -27.27
N LEU A 490 8.94 3.99 -26.13
CA LEU A 490 8.89 4.79 -24.91
C LEU A 490 9.86 5.98 -24.94
N ASP A 491 11.08 5.75 -25.39
CA ASP A 491 12.13 6.77 -25.37
C ASP A 491 11.75 8.00 -26.20
N PRO A 492 11.21 7.87 -27.44
CA PRO A 492 10.68 9.02 -28.17
C PRO A 492 9.52 9.74 -27.46
N LEU A 493 8.64 8.98 -26.78
CA LEU A 493 7.54 9.60 -26.02
C LEU A 493 8.05 10.43 -24.84
N ASN A 494 9.09 9.97 -24.14
CA ASN A 494 9.72 10.72 -23.07
C ASN A 494 10.33 12.03 -23.59
N HIS A 495 11.08 12.00 -24.70
CA HIS A 495 11.64 13.20 -25.29
C HIS A 495 10.57 14.19 -25.75
N VAL A 496 9.51 13.71 -26.39
CA VAL A 496 8.35 14.56 -26.78
C VAL A 496 7.67 15.14 -25.54
N GLN A 497 7.51 14.35 -24.49
CA GLN A 497 6.91 14.83 -23.23
C GLN A 497 7.73 15.98 -22.63
N VAL A 498 9.06 15.83 -22.53
CA VAL A 498 9.95 16.90 -22.03
C VAL A 498 9.77 18.18 -22.83
N GLU A 499 9.77 18.11 -24.17
CA GLU A 499 9.59 19.26 -25.03
C GLU A 499 8.21 19.93 -24.85
N LEU A 500 7.15 19.13 -24.71
CA LEU A 500 5.81 19.64 -24.47
C LEU A 500 5.69 20.30 -23.09
N LEU A 501 6.32 19.73 -22.06
CA LEU A 501 6.37 20.29 -20.70
C LEU A 501 7.09 21.64 -20.73
N HIS A 502 8.24 21.72 -21.41
CA HIS A 502 8.99 22.96 -21.57
C HIS A 502 8.11 24.05 -22.16
N ARG A 503 7.50 23.80 -23.32
CA ARG A 503 6.58 24.74 -23.98
C ARG A 503 5.42 25.15 -23.09
N TYR A 504 4.78 24.20 -22.45
CA TYR A 504 3.62 24.45 -21.58
C TYR A 504 3.95 25.34 -20.39
N ARG A 505 5.10 25.07 -19.75
CA ARG A 505 5.59 25.82 -18.59
C ARG A 505 6.17 27.18 -18.93
N ASP A 506 6.59 27.37 -20.18
CA ASP A 506 7.02 28.67 -20.71
C ASP A 506 5.88 29.55 -21.24
N GLY A 507 4.65 29.15 -21.02
CA GLY A 507 3.46 29.95 -21.30
C GLY A 507 2.68 29.57 -22.55
N HIS A 508 3.11 28.58 -23.34
CA HIS A 508 2.36 28.07 -24.48
C HIS A 508 1.30 27.03 -24.03
N GLN A 509 0.30 27.49 -23.27
CA GLN A 509 -0.71 26.65 -22.63
C GLN A 509 -1.92 26.39 -23.54
N ASP A 510 -1.70 26.14 -24.83
CA ASP A 510 -2.80 25.79 -25.74
C ASP A 510 -3.32 24.35 -25.51
N GLU A 511 -4.54 24.09 -25.97
CA GLU A 511 -5.22 22.80 -25.81
C GLU A 511 -4.47 21.64 -26.47
N ARG A 512 -3.74 21.89 -27.56
CA ARG A 512 -3.00 20.83 -28.28
C ARG A 512 -1.78 20.40 -27.47
N VAL A 513 -1.03 21.35 -26.88
CA VAL A 513 0.11 21.06 -26.01
C VAL A 513 -0.37 20.27 -24.80
N ARG A 514 -1.42 20.72 -24.12
CA ARG A 514 -2.01 20.03 -22.96
C ARG A 514 -2.44 18.60 -23.30
N ARG A 515 -3.15 18.41 -24.41
CA ARG A 515 -3.58 17.09 -24.88
C ARG A 515 -2.38 16.21 -25.23
N GLY A 516 -1.33 16.77 -25.82
CA GLY A 516 -0.09 16.07 -26.12
C GLY A 516 0.59 15.53 -24.85
N ILE A 517 0.67 16.35 -23.79
CA ILE A 517 1.19 15.93 -22.47
C ILE A 517 0.37 14.76 -21.93
N HIS A 518 -0.97 14.87 -21.93
CA HIS A 518 -1.85 13.80 -21.41
C HIS A 518 -1.70 12.50 -22.20
N LEU A 519 -1.58 12.58 -23.54
CA LEU A 519 -1.36 11.39 -24.38
C LEU A 519 0.01 10.75 -24.11
N SER A 520 1.07 11.55 -23.92
CA SER A 520 2.40 11.03 -23.59
C SER A 520 2.42 10.37 -22.21
N ILE A 521 1.77 10.96 -21.20
CA ILE A 521 1.63 10.36 -19.86
C ILE A 521 0.97 8.95 -19.97
N ASN A 522 -0.14 8.86 -20.68
CA ASN A 522 -0.85 7.58 -20.86
C ASN A 522 -0.01 6.57 -21.65
N GLY A 523 0.69 7.01 -22.70
CA GLY A 523 1.55 6.16 -23.51
C GLY A 523 2.74 5.60 -22.73
N ILE A 524 3.42 6.43 -21.95
CA ILE A 524 4.54 6.03 -21.09
C ILE A 524 4.05 5.07 -19.99
N ALA A 525 2.93 5.38 -19.35
CA ALA A 525 2.34 4.51 -18.32
C ALA A 525 2.01 3.12 -18.87
N ALA A 526 1.34 3.05 -20.02
CA ALA A 526 1.00 1.80 -20.67
C ALA A 526 2.25 1.01 -21.09
N GLY A 527 3.25 1.69 -21.63
CA GLY A 527 4.50 1.07 -22.08
C GLY A 527 5.36 0.55 -20.92
N LEU A 528 5.44 1.26 -19.81
CA LEU A 528 6.12 0.80 -18.60
C LEU A 528 5.30 -0.24 -17.82
N ARG A 529 4.01 -0.39 -18.13
CA ARG A 529 3.04 -1.15 -17.34
C ARG A 529 3.05 -0.68 -15.88
N ASN A 530 3.05 0.62 -15.74
CA ASN A 530 3.08 1.28 -14.43
C ASN A 530 2.18 2.51 -14.49
N SER A 531 1.09 2.45 -13.76
CA SER A 531 0.09 3.50 -13.64
C SER A 531 0.08 4.15 -12.24
N GLY A 532 1.18 4.01 -11.54
CA GLY A 532 1.41 4.59 -10.22
C GLY A 532 1.63 3.57 -9.12
#